data_32791a57c569fc9b82c6c808569b7879
#
_entry.id   32791a57c569fc9b82c6c808569b7879
#
_cell.length_a   1.000
_cell.length_b   1.000
_cell.length_c   1.000
_cell.angle_alpha   90.00
_cell.angle_beta   90.00
_cell.angle_gamma   90.00
#
_symmetry.space_group_name_H-M   'P 1'
#
loop_
_entity.id
_entity.type
_entity.pdbx_description
1 polymer ?
#
loop_
_entity_poly.entity_id
_entity_poly.type
_entity_poly.pdbx_seq_one_letter_code
_entity_poly.pdbx_strand_id
1 'polypeptide(L)'
;LNKETILILALLSIFTSCSIKSDQEVIDPKPIEVSEKTKKRDQVDVSPTSFISRLIIDNIDNKNFNINKYKDSSYIDIENGNFDIAIVPGYLGSYFYNCTNQNIEIAGITSIDNIKLVSDSIINDQNDLKDKNLYVADPVGNLSDVVDKKLGPLNLFLKLNIEYYKNMDDIVKKLDESHNFLAIMNDPYYQKLEDNSYYTSDLSNWIPIAQGEFVSEIIIVNKDYLKNNKESFNQFLKCYKEASNKLKKDPIVNDDILNMYNLTEKEAKKAINDQNLTFIDGDTMKGTYKVFLERLKSLDTSLLGDIIPDDDFYYTNK
;
A
#
# COMPACT_ATOMS: atom_id res chain seq x y z
N LEU A 1 -0.91 19.96 -23.38
CA LEU A 1 -1.05 19.07 -22.22
C LEU A 1 -0.52 19.83 -21.02
N ASN A 2 -1.32 19.94 -19.97
CA ASN A 2 -0.92 20.66 -18.74
C ASN A 2 0.22 19.94 -18.05
N LYS A 3 1.12 20.69 -17.36
CA LYS A 3 2.22 20.18 -16.50
C LYS A 3 1.81 18.99 -15.63
N GLU A 4 0.62 19.09 -15.13
CA GLU A 4 -0.06 18.15 -14.25
C GLU A 4 -0.32 16.79 -14.91
N THR A 5 -0.71 16.76 -16.16
CA THR A 5 -1.12 15.53 -16.87
C THR A 5 0.04 14.58 -17.14
N ILE A 6 1.26 15.07 -17.29
CA ILE A 6 2.41 14.29 -17.70
C ILE A 6 3.05 13.57 -16.50
N LEU A 7 3.25 14.28 -15.39
CA LEU A 7 3.76 13.67 -14.18
C LEU A 7 2.76 12.66 -13.58
N ILE A 8 1.47 12.96 -13.73
CA ILE A 8 0.37 12.07 -13.33
C ILE A 8 0.44 10.73 -14.05
N LEU A 9 0.59 10.75 -15.36
CA LEU A 9 0.70 9.53 -16.15
C LEU A 9 1.91 8.70 -15.75
N ALA A 10 3.03 9.36 -15.38
CA ALA A 10 4.24 8.71 -14.88
C ALA A 10 4.04 8.07 -13.51
N LEU A 11 3.34 8.77 -12.64
CA LEU A 11 3.13 8.34 -11.25
C LEU A 11 1.95 7.37 -11.11
N LEU A 12 0.98 7.45 -12.03
CA LEU A 12 -0.19 6.59 -12.07
C LEU A 12 0.09 5.17 -12.50
N SER A 13 1.12 5.00 -13.26
CA SER A 13 1.58 3.69 -13.70
C SER A 13 2.02 2.78 -12.55
N ILE A 14 2.19 3.33 -11.35
CA ILE A 14 2.57 2.57 -10.15
C ILE A 14 1.40 1.79 -9.56
N PHE A 15 0.17 1.99 -10.04
CA PHE A 15 -1.05 1.56 -9.36
C PHE A 15 -1.94 0.60 -10.17
N THR A 16 -1.44 -0.08 -11.19
CA THR A 16 -2.30 -0.98 -11.98
C THR A 16 -1.60 -2.29 -12.31
N SER A 17 -2.21 -3.33 -12.44
CA SER A 17 -3.43 -3.96 -12.89
C SER A 17 -3.33 -5.48 -12.75
N CYS A 18 -4.42 -6.15 -12.52
CA CYS A 18 -4.57 -7.58 -12.80
C CYS A 18 -5.25 -7.74 -14.16
N SER A 19 -4.51 -8.16 -15.15
CA SER A 19 -5.06 -8.73 -16.38
C SER A 19 -4.19 -9.93 -16.73
N ILE A 20 -4.52 -11.07 -16.12
CA ILE A 20 -3.91 -12.34 -16.43
C ILE A 20 -4.49 -12.82 -17.77
N LYS A 21 -3.71 -12.73 -18.83
CA LYS A 21 -3.84 -13.71 -19.89
C LYS A 21 -3.01 -14.92 -19.49
N SER A 22 -3.65 -15.89 -18.87
CA SER A 22 -3.06 -17.20 -18.66
C SER A 22 -3.18 -18.02 -19.93
N ASP A 23 -2.10 -18.13 -20.68
CA ASP A 23 -1.84 -19.34 -21.45
C ASP A 23 -1.23 -20.36 -20.46
N GLN A 24 -2.05 -20.95 -19.63
CA GLN A 24 -1.73 -22.15 -18.88
C GLN A 24 -2.81 -23.19 -19.13
N GLU A 25 -2.34 -24.40 -19.44
CA GLU A 25 -3.14 -25.61 -19.61
C GLU A 25 -4.15 -25.75 -18.46
N VAL A 26 -5.39 -26.03 -18.84
CA VAL A 26 -6.49 -26.35 -17.94
C VAL A 26 -6.11 -27.63 -17.18
N ILE A 27 -5.54 -27.45 -15.99
CA ILE A 27 -5.50 -28.50 -14.99
C ILE A 27 -6.83 -28.47 -14.28
N ASP A 28 -7.62 -29.53 -14.49
CA ASP A 28 -8.90 -29.75 -13.85
C ASP A 28 -8.76 -29.55 -12.32
N PRO A 29 -9.46 -28.57 -11.70
CA PRO A 29 -9.28 -28.33 -10.27
C PRO A 29 -9.87 -29.52 -9.52
N LYS A 30 -9.00 -30.28 -8.82
CA LYS A 30 -9.49 -31.17 -7.76
C LYS A 30 -10.35 -30.35 -6.80
N PRO A 31 -11.48 -30.91 -6.32
CA PRO A 31 -12.31 -30.22 -5.35
C PRO A 31 -11.43 -29.86 -4.14
N ILE A 32 -11.30 -28.56 -3.89
CA ILE A 32 -10.69 -28.07 -2.66
C ILE A 32 -11.64 -28.52 -1.54
N GLU A 33 -11.16 -29.43 -0.70
CA GLU A 33 -11.85 -29.71 0.56
C GLU A 33 -12.04 -28.40 1.29
N VAL A 34 -13.30 -27.97 1.42
CA VAL A 34 -13.70 -26.84 2.25
C VAL A 34 -13.41 -27.24 3.69
N SER A 35 -12.19 -26.96 4.14
CA SER A 35 -11.79 -27.21 5.53
C SER A 35 -12.69 -26.37 6.43
N GLU A 36 -13.23 -27.00 7.47
CA GLU A 36 -14.07 -26.47 8.52
C GLU A 36 -13.48 -25.19 9.18
N LYS A 37 -13.66 -24.03 8.54
CA LYS A 37 -13.26 -22.72 9.09
C LYS A 37 -14.37 -22.10 9.99
N THR A 38 -15.19 -22.91 10.62
CA THR A 38 -16.36 -22.46 11.39
C THR A 38 -16.16 -22.40 12.92
N LYS A 39 -14.93 -22.59 13.42
CA LYS A 39 -14.65 -22.46 14.87
C LYS A 39 -14.16 -21.05 15.19
N LYS A 40 -14.69 -20.46 16.28
CA LYS A 40 -14.13 -19.27 16.91
C LYS A 40 -12.65 -19.55 17.17
N ARG A 41 -11.76 -18.78 16.54
CA ARG A 41 -10.33 -18.97 16.68
C ARG A 41 -9.82 -18.20 17.90
N ASP A 42 -9.00 -18.84 18.71
CA ASP A 42 -8.34 -18.18 19.84
C ASP A 42 -7.18 -17.27 19.37
N GLN A 43 -6.79 -17.37 18.11
CA GLN A 43 -5.70 -16.61 17.49
C GLN A 43 -6.13 -16.01 16.16
N VAL A 44 -5.74 -14.76 15.92
CA VAL A 44 -6.05 -13.98 14.72
C VAL A 44 -4.79 -13.83 13.88
N ASP A 45 -4.88 -14.19 12.59
CA ASP A 45 -3.81 -13.98 11.62
C ASP A 45 -3.87 -12.56 11.07
N VAL A 46 -2.90 -11.72 11.49
CA VAL A 46 -2.78 -10.34 11.00
C VAL A 46 -1.57 -10.21 10.09
N SER A 47 -1.80 -9.65 8.91
CA SER A 47 -0.84 -9.52 7.81
C SER A 47 -0.50 -8.05 7.53
N PRO A 48 0.43 -7.43 8.29
CA PRO A 48 0.90 -6.09 8.00
C PRO A 48 1.88 -6.11 6.83
N THR A 49 1.70 -5.22 5.84
CA THR A 49 2.58 -5.15 4.68
C THR A 49 3.58 -3.98 4.73
N SER A 50 3.45 -3.06 5.69
CA SER A 50 4.35 -1.92 5.84
C SER A 50 5.11 -1.93 7.17
N PHE A 51 6.19 -1.14 7.23
CA PHE A 51 6.95 -0.88 8.45
C PHE A 51 6.05 -0.37 9.58
N ILE A 52 5.21 0.62 9.29
CA ILE A 52 4.35 1.26 10.30
C ILE A 52 3.27 0.31 10.80
N SER A 53 2.61 -0.42 9.92
CA SER A 53 1.60 -1.38 10.34
C SER A 53 2.19 -2.48 11.21
N ARG A 54 3.42 -2.94 10.93
CA ARG A 54 4.15 -3.88 11.80
C ARG A 54 4.43 -3.30 13.18
N LEU A 55 4.90 -2.04 13.24
CA LEU A 55 5.12 -1.36 14.52
C LEU A 55 3.83 -1.20 15.33
N ILE A 56 2.74 -0.81 14.70
CA ILE A 56 1.45 -0.67 15.39
C ILE A 56 0.99 -2.01 15.93
N ILE A 57 1.04 -3.07 15.12
CA ILE A 57 0.67 -4.44 15.55
C ILE A 57 1.54 -4.91 16.72
N ASP A 58 2.84 -4.62 16.67
CA ASP A 58 3.76 -5.01 17.74
C ASP A 58 3.47 -4.28 19.06
N ASN A 59 2.98 -3.05 18.99
CA ASN A 59 2.59 -2.24 20.15
C ASN A 59 1.16 -2.50 20.64
N ILE A 60 0.40 -3.41 20.04
CA ILE A 60 -0.91 -3.81 20.58
C ILE A 60 -0.71 -4.58 21.89
N ASP A 61 -1.35 -4.15 22.96
CA ASP A 61 -1.36 -4.87 24.24
C ASP A 61 -2.23 -6.13 24.15
N ASN A 62 -1.54 -7.28 24.11
CA ASN A 62 -2.16 -8.59 23.86
C ASN A 62 -2.89 -9.20 25.05
N LYS A 63 -3.13 -8.51 26.15
CA LYS A 63 -3.83 -9.09 27.31
C LYS A 63 -5.20 -9.65 26.97
N ASN A 64 -5.81 -9.17 25.89
CA ASN A 64 -7.16 -9.56 25.44
C ASN A 64 -7.17 -10.14 24.03
N PHE A 65 -6.02 -10.34 23.40
CA PHE A 65 -5.91 -10.68 22.00
C PHE A 65 -4.70 -11.57 21.74
N ASN A 66 -4.90 -12.72 21.16
CA ASN A 66 -3.81 -13.56 20.69
C ASN A 66 -3.62 -13.30 19.18
N ILE A 67 -2.71 -12.39 18.84
CA ILE A 67 -2.36 -12.07 17.45
C ILE A 67 -1.19 -12.94 17.02
N ASN A 68 -1.32 -13.61 15.89
CA ASN A 68 -0.18 -14.15 15.17
C ASN A 68 0.53 -13.00 14.42
N LYS A 69 1.44 -12.32 15.11
CA LYS A 69 2.07 -11.07 14.66
C LYS A 69 3.02 -11.24 13.46
N TYR A 70 3.47 -12.45 13.21
CA TYR A 70 4.60 -12.71 12.29
C TYR A 70 4.25 -13.67 11.16
N LYS A 71 2.99 -13.78 10.80
CA LYS A 71 2.68 -14.44 9.55
C LYS A 71 3.19 -13.53 8.44
N ASP A 72 4.33 -13.89 7.85
CA ASP A 72 4.82 -13.27 6.62
C ASP A 72 3.80 -13.55 5.51
N SER A 73 2.76 -12.75 5.48
CA SER A 73 1.78 -12.83 4.42
C SER A 73 2.36 -12.07 3.23
N SER A 74 2.76 -12.84 2.24
CA SER A 74 3.06 -12.28 0.93
C SER A 74 1.79 -11.69 0.31
N TYR A 75 1.92 -10.78 -0.62
CA TYR A 75 0.78 -10.30 -1.40
C TYR A 75 0.01 -11.47 -2.05
N ILE A 76 0.70 -12.56 -2.41
CA ILE A 76 0.12 -13.80 -2.94
C ILE A 76 -0.84 -14.46 -1.94
N ASP A 77 -0.51 -14.48 -0.63
CA ASP A 77 -1.43 -15.00 0.39
C ASP A 77 -2.69 -14.15 0.50
N ILE A 78 -2.54 -12.81 0.38
CA ILE A 78 -3.68 -11.89 0.42
C ILE A 78 -4.55 -12.07 -0.82
N GLU A 79 -3.97 -12.18 -2.02
CA GLU A 79 -4.67 -12.46 -3.28
C GLU A 79 -5.49 -13.76 -3.21
N ASN A 80 -4.95 -14.78 -2.56
CA ASN A 80 -5.61 -16.07 -2.37
C ASN A 80 -6.59 -16.08 -1.18
N GLY A 81 -6.76 -14.98 -0.46
CA GLY A 81 -7.64 -14.90 0.71
C GLY A 81 -7.14 -15.65 1.95
N ASN A 82 -5.85 -15.97 2.02
CA ASN A 82 -5.22 -16.73 3.10
C ASN A 82 -4.83 -15.85 4.30
N PHE A 83 -5.73 -15.00 4.76
CA PHE A 83 -5.55 -14.12 5.91
C PHE A 83 -6.88 -13.91 6.65
N ASP A 84 -6.82 -13.46 7.90
CA ASP A 84 -8.00 -13.00 8.64
C ASP A 84 -8.13 -11.47 8.52
N ILE A 85 -7.06 -10.74 8.82
CA ILE A 85 -6.96 -9.29 8.72
C ILE A 85 -5.65 -8.96 7.97
N ALA A 86 -5.70 -8.01 7.04
CA ALA A 86 -4.48 -7.48 6.42
C ALA A 86 -4.46 -5.96 6.45
N ILE A 87 -3.26 -5.39 6.55
CA ILE A 87 -3.04 -3.95 6.42
C ILE A 87 -2.21 -3.76 5.14
N VAL A 88 -2.81 -3.11 4.16
CA VAL A 88 -2.32 -3.09 2.78
C VAL A 88 -2.32 -1.67 2.20
N PRO A 89 -1.53 -1.41 1.14
CA PRO A 89 -1.62 -0.14 0.42
C PRO A 89 -3.04 0.15 -0.05
N GLY A 90 -3.48 1.39 0.15
CA GLY A 90 -4.85 1.81 -0.13
C GLY A 90 -5.29 1.58 -1.58
N TYR A 91 -4.39 1.75 -2.53
CA TYR A 91 -4.68 1.55 -3.94
C TYR A 91 -4.91 0.07 -4.34
N LEU A 92 -4.45 -0.88 -3.53
CA LEU A 92 -4.65 -2.31 -3.76
C LEU A 92 -5.98 -2.85 -3.23
N GLY A 93 -6.75 -2.05 -2.51
CA GLY A 93 -8.00 -2.52 -1.90
C GLY A 93 -9.01 -3.06 -2.91
N SER A 94 -9.25 -2.34 -4.02
CA SER A 94 -10.13 -2.80 -5.09
C SER A 94 -9.56 -4.01 -5.83
N TYR A 95 -8.25 -4.04 -6.03
CA TYR A 95 -7.54 -5.18 -6.61
C TYR A 95 -7.76 -6.46 -5.77
N PHE A 96 -7.51 -6.41 -4.46
CA PHE A 96 -7.73 -7.55 -3.58
C PHE A 96 -9.21 -7.95 -3.48
N TYR A 97 -10.13 -7.00 -3.57
CA TYR A 97 -11.56 -7.29 -3.64
C TYR A 97 -11.89 -8.16 -4.85
N ASN A 98 -11.30 -7.86 -5.99
CA ASN A 98 -11.45 -8.67 -7.20
C ASN A 98 -10.76 -10.04 -7.08
N CYS A 99 -9.50 -10.09 -6.66
CA CYS A 99 -8.74 -11.35 -6.55
C CYS A 99 -9.36 -12.33 -5.56
N THR A 100 -9.95 -11.84 -4.46
CA THR A 100 -10.60 -12.66 -3.44
C THR A 100 -12.07 -13.00 -3.75
N ASN A 101 -12.54 -12.80 -4.98
CA ASN A 101 -13.95 -12.96 -5.36
C ASN A 101 -14.90 -12.18 -4.44
N GLN A 102 -14.56 -10.93 -4.13
CA GLN A 102 -15.34 -10.01 -3.29
C GLN A 102 -15.46 -10.46 -1.82
N ASN A 103 -14.60 -11.38 -1.37
CA ASN A 103 -14.67 -11.94 -0.01
C ASN A 103 -13.89 -11.11 1.04
N ILE A 104 -13.77 -9.80 0.84
CA ILE A 104 -13.15 -8.87 1.81
C ILE A 104 -14.00 -7.63 2.04
N GLU A 105 -13.81 -7.00 3.19
CA GLU A 105 -14.32 -5.67 3.51
C GLU A 105 -13.18 -4.75 3.96
N ILE A 106 -13.26 -3.46 3.61
CA ILE A 106 -12.40 -2.41 4.17
C ILE A 106 -12.99 -1.91 5.49
N ALA A 107 -12.16 -1.84 6.52
CA ALA A 107 -12.61 -1.48 7.87
C ALA A 107 -11.97 -0.21 8.45
N GLY A 108 -10.92 0.29 7.82
CA GLY A 108 -10.26 1.52 8.28
C GLY A 108 -9.21 2.03 7.30
N ILE A 109 -9.02 3.35 7.30
CA ILE A 109 -7.88 4.02 6.68
C ILE A 109 -6.89 4.33 7.79
N THR A 110 -5.64 3.89 7.65
CA THR A 110 -4.62 3.97 8.72
C THR A 110 -3.54 4.99 8.43
N SER A 111 -3.33 5.36 7.17
CA SER A 111 -2.45 6.47 6.80
C SER A 111 -2.86 7.13 5.49
N ILE A 112 -2.47 8.38 5.35
CA ILE A 112 -2.70 9.23 4.18
C ILE A 112 -1.41 9.97 3.82
N ASP A 113 -1.20 10.26 2.53
CA ASP A 113 -0.10 11.09 2.00
C ASP A 113 1.31 10.69 2.50
N ASN A 114 1.58 9.38 2.65
CA ASN A 114 2.89 8.92 3.10
C ASN A 114 3.78 8.36 1.97
N ILE A 115 3.44 8.66 0.72
CA ILE A 115 4.25 8.30 -0.44
C ILE A 115 4.96 9.56 -0.94
N LYS A 116 6.27 9.44 -1.13
CA LYS A 116 7.13 10.55 -1.56
C LYS A 116 7.68 10.32 -2.96
N LEU A 117 7.76 11.40 -3.71
CA LEU A 117 8.65 11.49 -4.86
C LEU A 117 10.02 11.91 -4.35
N VAL A 118 11.04 11.11 -4.62
CA VAL A 118 12.45 11.36 -4.24
C VAL A 118 13.24 11.62 -5.51
N SER A 119 14.11 12.63 -5.50
CA SER A 119 14.99 12.96 -6.64
C SER A 119 16.30 13.56 -6.17
N ASP A 120 17.32 13.49 -7.01
CA ASP A 120 18.62 14.15 -6.80
C ASP A 120 18.63 15.63 -7.16
N SER A 121 17.55 16.15 -7.69
CA SER A 121 17.39 17.56 -8.06
C SER A 121 15.97 18.05 -7.81
N ILE A 122 15.83 19.35 -7.65
CA ILE A 122 14.50 19.96 -7.49
C ILE A 122 13.68 19.76 -8.77
N ILE A 123 12.48 19.27 -8.64
CA ILE A 123 11.52 19.13 -9.74
C ILE A 123 10.48 20.25 -9.63
N ASN A 124 10.58 21.23 -10.50
CA ASN A 124 9.64 22.36 -10.57
C ASN A 124 8.59 22.18 -11.66
N ASP A 125 8.99 21.53 -12.76
CA ASP A 125 8.10 21.29 -13.89
C ASP A 125 8.48 20.04 -14.69
N GLN A 126 7.68 19.75 -15.71
CA GLN A 126 7.85 18.56 -16.56
C GLN A 126 9.20 18.51 -17.33
N ASN A 127 9.86 19.65 -17.55
CA ASN A 127 11.16 19.65 -18.23
C ASN A 127 12.24 19.10 -17.31
N ASP A 128 12.07 19.23 -15.99
CA ASP A 128 12.99 18.69 -15.01
C ASP A 128 12.92 17.15 -14.92
N LEU A 129 11.90 16.53 -15.56
CA LEU A 129 11.76 15.08 -15.65
C LEU A 129 12.52 14.47 -16.84
N LYS A 130 12.92 15.31 -17.81
CA LYS A 130 13.56 14.79 -19.04
C LYS A 130 14.85 14.08 -18.76
N ASP A 131 15.03 12.98 -19.50
CA ASP A 131 16.25 12.16 -19.49
C ASP A 131 16.62 11.59 -18.11
N LYS A 132 15.65 11.56 -17.15
CA LYS A 132 15.86 10.99 -15.81
C LYS A 132 15.66 9.47 -15.81
N ASN A 133 16.31 8.82 -14.85
CA ASN A 133 16.04 7.44 -14.50
C ASN A 133 14.86 7.40 -13.51
N LEU A 134 13.79 6.70 -13.85
CA LEU A 134 12.64 6.49 -12.96
C LEU A 134 12.69 5.09 -12.38
N TYR A 135 12.81 4.99 -11.06
CA TYR A 135 12.84 3.72 -10.34
C TYR A 135 11.49 3.45 -9.68
N VAL A 136 10.93 2.29 -9.99
CA VAL A 136 9.56 1.90 -9.60
C VAL A 136 9.60 0.56 -8.88
N ALA A 137 8.99 0.49 -7.70
CA ALA A 137 8.76 -0.79 -7.04
C ALA A 137 7.54 -1.48 -7.64
N ASP A 138 7.74 -2.70 -8.14
CA ASP A 138 6.68 -3.56 -8.69
C ASP A 138 6.68 -4.94 -7.99
N PRO A 139 6.19 -5.00 -6.75
CA PRO A 139 6.23 -6.23 -5.96
C PRO A 139 5.34 -7.35 -6.52
N VAL A 140 4.32 -7.03 -7.29
CA VAL A 140 3.39 -7.99 -7.90
C VAL A 140 3.64 -8.25 -9.39
N GLY A 141 4.56 -7.52 -10.02
CA GLY A 141 5.05 -7.80 -11.38
C GLY A 141 4.14 -7.33 -12.52
N ASN A 142 3.16 -6.47 -12.24
CA ASN A 142 2.15 -6.03 -13.23
C ASN A 142 2.22 -4.53 -13.57
N LEU A 143 3.10 -3.79 -12.91
CA LEU A 143 3.20 -2.34 -13.11
C LEU A 143 3.85 -1.96 -14.44
N SER A 144 4.80 -2.78 -14.92
CA SER A 144 5.54 -2.50 -16.16
C SER A 144 4.62 -2.28 -17.35
N ASP A 145 3.67 -3.18 -17.59
CA ASP A 145 2.76 -3.10 -18.73
C ASP A 145 1.90 -1.84 -18.73
N VAL A 146 1.51 -1.39 -17.54
CA VAL A 146 0.68 -0.20 -17.37
C VAL A 146 1.49 1.06 -17.51
N VAL A 147 2.69 1.10 -16.89
CA VAL A 147 3.64 2.19 -17.03
C VAL A 147 3.99 2.37 -18.50
N ASP A 148 4.36 1.31 -19.19
CA ASP A 148 4.74 1.36 -20.59
C ASP A 148 3.57 1.80 -21.50
N LYS A 149 2.37 1.31 -21.23
CA LYS A 149 1.17 1.71 -21.95
C LYS A 149 0.78 3.17 -21.73
N LYS A 150 0.89 3.67 -20.49
CA LYS A 150 0.46 5.03 -20.15
C LYS A 150 1.54 6.08 -20.39
N LEU A 151 2.80 5.74 -20.08
CA LEU A 151 3.93 6.63 -20.30
C LEU A 151 4.49 6.56 -21.71
N GLY A 152 4.30 5.46 -22.43
CA GLY A 152 4.88 5.26 -23.75
C GLY A 152 4.75 6.48 -24.67
N PRO A 153 3.53 7.06 -24.86
CA PRO A 153 3.35 8.26 -25.68
C PRO A 153 4.08 9.50 -25.14
N LEU A 154 4.19 9.63 -23.83
CA LEU A 154 4.84 10.76 -23.16
C LEU A 154 6.35 10.55 -23.07
N ASN A 155 6.78 9.31 -22.95
CA ASN A 155 8.18 8.97 -22.84
C ASN A 155 8.94 9.23 -24.14
N LEU A 156 8.26 9.31 -25.29
CA LEU A 156 8.83 9.84 -26.52
C LEU A 156 9.36 11.30 -26.34
N PHE A 157 8.72 12.06 -25.44
CA PHE A 157 9.12 13.43 -25.16
C PHE A 157 10.02 13.53 -23.91
N LEU A 158 9.70 12.81 -22.85
CA LEU A 158 10.43 12.86 -21.58
C LEU A 158 11.72 12.05 -21.63
N LYS A 159 11.77 10.97 -22.41
CA LYS A 159 12.92 10.07 -22.53
C LYS A 159 13.36 9.52 -21.17
N LEU A 160 12.38 9.18 -20.32
CA LEU A 160 12.66 8.51 -19.05
C LEU A 160 13.24 7.12 -19.31
N ASN A 161 14.26 6.77 -18.58
CA ASN A 161 14.72 5.39 -18.47
C ASN A 161 14.01 4.76 -17.26
N ILE A 162 13.08 3.84 -17.48
CA ILE A 162 12.25 3.26 -16.44
C ILE A 162 12.78 1.89 -16.05
N GLU A 163 13.10 1.70 -14.78
CA GLU A 163 13.58 0.45 -14.22
C GLU A 163 12.64 -0.04 -13.12
N TYR A 164 12.27 -1.34 -13.17
CA TYR A 164 11.35 -1.96 -12.22
C TYR A 164 12.09 -2.86 -11.25
N TYR A 165 11.73 -2.75 -9.97
CA TYR A 165 12.31 -3.51 -8.88
C TYR A 165 11.23 -4.22 -8.07
N LYS A 166 11.50 -5.43 -7.60
CA LYS A 166 10.53 -6.19 -6.79
C LYS A 166 10.38 -5.67 -5.36
N ASN A 167 11.36 -4.94 -4.88
CA ASN A 167 11.34 -4.40 -3.52
C ASN A 167 12.04 -3.05 -3.42
N MET A 168 11.72 -2.31 -2.36
CA MET A 168 12.28 -0.97 -2.13
C MET A 168 13.75 -0.99 -1.72
N ASP A 169 14.25 -2.06 -1.08
CA ASP A 169 15.66 -2.13 -0.68
C ASP A 169 16.59 -2.15 -1.89
N ASP A 170 16.17 -2.76 -2.99
CA ASP A 170 16.95 -2.75 -4.23
C ASP A 170 16.94 -1.36 -4.89
N ILE A 171 15.84 -0.61 -4.77
CA ILE A 171 15.82 0.80 -5.19
C ILE A 171 16.77 1.62 -4.34
N VAL A 172 16.73 1.50 -3.00
CA VAL A 172 17.64 2.23 -2.11
C VAL A 172 19.11 2.01 -2.51
N LYS A 173 19.52 0.75 -2.69
CA LYS A 173 20.88 0.42 -3.15
C LYS A 173 21.23 1.06 -4.50
N LYS A 174 20.25 1.08 -5.41
CA LYS A 174 20.45 1.67 -6.74
C LYS A 174 20.61 3.18 -6.67
N LEU A 175 19.89 3.86 -5.76
CA LEU A 175 19.97 5.32 -5.59
C LEU A 175 21.35 5.78 -5.12
N ASP A 176 22.02 5.01 -4.25
CA ASP A 176 23.36 5.33 -3.74
C ASP A 176 24.41 5.44 -4.87
N GLU A 177 24.17 4.74 -5.99
CA GLU A 177 25.07 4.71 -7.15
C GLU A 177 24.56 5.55 -8.33
N SER A 178 23.39 6.20 -8.19
CA SER A 178 22.66 6.80 -9.31
C SER A 178 22.69 8.32 -9.27
N HIS A 179 22.67 8.91 -10.46
CA HIS A 179 22.47 10.34 -10.68
C HIS A 179 21.33 10.56 -11.66
N ASN A 180 20.75 11.74 -11.62
CA ASN A 180 19.67 12.14 -12.51
C ASN A 180 18.45 11.20 -12.44
N PHE A 181 17.95 10.97 -11.21
CA PHE A 181 16.89 10.00 -10.96
C PHE A 181 15.62 10.60 -10.35
N LEU A 182 14.57 9.81 -10.45
CA LEU A 182 13.31 9.90 -9.75
C LEU A 182 13.00 8.54 -9.11
N ALA A 183 12.52 8.52 -7.88
CA ALA A 183 12.04 7.30 -7.25
C ALA A 183 10.75 7.60 -6.48
N ILE A 184 9.82 6.67 -6.48
CA ILE A 184 8.62 6.75 -5.65
C ILE A 184 8.83 5.82 -4.48
N MET A 185 8.81 6.40 -3.30
CA MET A 185 9.20 5.71 -2.08
C MET A 185 8.22 6.01 -0.95
N ASN A 186 8.04 5.02 -0.09
CA ASN A 186 7.35 5.18 1.18
C ASN A 186 8.33 5.04 2.35
N ASP A 187 7.91 5.45 3.54
CA ASP A 187 8.66 5.15 4.75
C ASP A 187 8.75 3.64 5.00
N PRO A 188 9.87 3.17 5.55
CA PRO A 188 11.03 3.95 6.04
C PRO A 188 12.13 4.10 4.98
N TYR A 189 11.90 3.71 3.75
CA TYR A 189 12.95 3.49 2.77
C TYR A 189 13.70 4.76 2.38
N TYR A 190 13.02 5.90 2.23
CA TYR A 190 13.72 7.15 1.92
C TYR A 190 14.50 7.71 3.11
N GLN A 191 14.24 7.23 4.35
CA GLN A 191 15.04 7.59 5.52
C GLN A 191 16.42 6.92 5.52
N LYS A 192 16.60 5.83 4.75
CA LYS A 192 17.88 5.13 4.59
C LYS A 192 18.83 5.85 3.65
N LEU A 193 18.36 6.85 2.93
CA LEU A 193 19.23 7.63 2.03
C LEU A 193 20.11 8.51 2.88
N GLU A 194 21.41 8.16 2.97
CA GLU A 194 22.36 8.69 3.95
C GLU A 194 22.68 10.16 3.76
N ASP A 195 22.43 10.73 2.61
CA ASP A 195 22.85 12.09 2.30
C ASP A 195 21.66 13.03 2.17
N ASN A 196 21.77 14.20 2.80
CA ASN A 196 20.79 15.29 2.69
C ASN A 196 20.75 15.93 1.27
N SER A 197 21.33 15.28 0.27
CA SER A 197 21.37 15.73 -1.11
C SER A 197 20.12 15.36 -1.92
N TYR A 198 19.14 14.69 -1.32
CA TYR A 198 17.91 14.32 -1.99
C TYR A 198 16.77 15.29 -1.69
N TYR A 199 15.95 15.52 -2.70
CA TYR A 199 14.73 16.30 -2.58
C TYR A 199 13.54 15.36 -2.47
N THR A 200 12.68 15.62 -1.50
CA THR A 200 11.45 14.86 -1.30
C THR A 200 10.25 15.78 -1.43
N SER A 201 9.19 15.30 -2.03
CA SER A 201 7.89 15.96 -2.07
C SER A 201 6.78 14.94 -1.92
N ASP A 202 5.66 15.35 -1.31
CA ASP A 202 4.49 14.48 -1.22
C ASP A 202 3.97 14.15 -2.61
N LEU A 203 3.64 12.88 -2.85
CA LEU A 203 3.12 12.44 -4.12
C LEU A 203 1.82 13.16 -4.48
N SER A 204 0.98 13.47 -3.48
CA SER A 204 -0.26 14.23 -3.64
C SER A 204 -0.06 15.61 -4.25
N ASN A 205 1.10 16.25 -4.06
CA ASN A 205 1.43 17.54 -4.68
C ASN A 205 1.60 17.45 -6.20
N TRP A 206 1.84 16.25 -6.72
CA TRP A 206 2.13 15.99 -8.12
C TRP A 206 0.96 15.33 -8.86
N ILE A 207 0.00 14.81 -8.11
CA ILE A 207 -1.21 14.20 -8.67
C ILE A 207 -2.32 15.24 -8.63
N PRO A 208 -2.68 15.90 -9.75
CA PRO A 208 -3.75 16.90 -9.79
C PRO A 208 -5.11 16.24 -9.82
N ILE A 209 -5.29 15.29 -8.94
CA ILE A 209 -6.59 14.71 -8.73
C ILE A 209 -7.25 15.57 -7.69
N ALA A 210 -8.00 16.52 -8.20
CA ALA A 210 -8.83 17.43 -7.47
C ALA A 210 -9.12 16.99 -6.03
N GLN A 211 -8.59 17.77 -5.09
CA GLN A 211 -9.05 17.91 -3.73
C GLN A 211 -9.17 16.63 -2.92
N GLY A 212 -8.15 16.34 -2.13
CA GLY A 212 -8.17 15.36 -1.06
C GLY A 212 -6.93 14.45 -1.04
N GLU A 213 -6.73 13.86 0.09
CA GLU A 213 -5.58 13.10 0.52
C GLU A 213 -5.44 11.78 -0.26
N PHE A 214 -4.23 11.33 -0.47
CA PHE A 214 -3.94 10.02 -1.03
C PHE A 214 -4.07 8.97 0.08
N VAL A 215 -4.99 8.01 -0.07
CA VAL A 215 -5.13 6.91 0.90
C VAL A 215 -3.94 5.96 0.75
N SER A 216 -3.01 6.07 1.67
CA SER A 216 -1.76 5.30 1.60
C SER A 216 -1.90 3.88 2.12
N GLU A 217 -2.68 3.68 3.19
CA GLU A 217 -2.83 2.36 3.80
C GLU A 217 -4.23 2.14 4.38
N ILE A 218 -4.72 0.91 4.27
CA ILE A 218 -6.06 0.48 4.72
C ILE A 218 -6.00 -0.84 5.48
N ILE A 219 -6.98 -1.06 6.36
CA ILE A 219 -7.26 -2.37 6.96
C ILE A 219 -8.34 -3.06 6.13
N ILE A 220 -8.05 -4.26 5.66
CA ILE A 220 -9.02 -5.17 5.05
C ILE A 220 -9.22 -6.40 5.94
N VAL A 221 -10.43 -6.95 5.93
CA VAL A 221 -10.82 -8.14 6.70
C VAL A 221 -11.49 -9.16 5.79
N ASN A 222 -11.16 -10.43 5.98
CA ASN A 222 -11.79 -11.54 5.25
C ASN A 222 -13.21 -11.76 5.79
N LYS A 223 -14.21 -11.80 4.89
CA LYS A 223 -15.63 -11.97 5.25
C LYS A 223 -15.91 -13.31 5.95
N ASP A 224 -15.19 -14.37 5.61
CA ASP A 224 -15.37 -15.68 6.26
C ASP A 224 -14.86 -15.67 7.70
N TYR A 225 -13.75 -14.99 7.96
CA TYR A 225 -13.30 -14.73 9.32
C TYR A 225 -14.32 -13.89 10.09
N LEU A 226 -14.80 -12.82 9.49
CA LEU A 226 -15.71 -11.85 10.11
C LEU A 226 -17.04 -12.47 10.56
N LYS A 227 -17.58 -13.44 9.81
CA LYS A 227 -18.86 -14.11 10.12
C LYS A 227 -18.93 -14.65 11.55
N ASN A 228 -17.81 -15.17 12.10
CA ASN A 228 -17.79 -15.82 13.41
C ASN A 228 -16.95 -15.06 14.45
N ASN A 229 -16.28 -13.97 14.05
CA ASN A 229 -15.30 -13.28 14.88
C ASN A 229 -15.51 -11.76 14.93
N LYS A 230 -16.75 -11.29 14.68
CA LYS A 230 -17.07 -9.86 14.61
C LYS A 230 -16.66 -9.07 15.88
N GLU A 231 -16.93 -9.62 17.06
CA GLU A 231 -16.55 -9.00 18.33
C GLU A 231 -15.03 -8.91 18.48
N SER A 232 -14.33 -9.98 18.14
CA SER A 232 -12.88 -10.05 18.12
C SER A 232 -12.29 -9.04 17.17
N PHE A 233 -12.86 -8.91 15.97
CA PHE A 233 -12.44 -7.94 14.99
C PHE A 233 -12.66 -6.48 15.46
N ASN A 234 -13.81 -6.18 16.07
CA ASN A 234 -14.05 -4.85 16.63
C ASN A 234 -13.06 -4.51 17.75
N GLN A 235 -12.72 -5.49 18.59
CA GLN A 235 -11.70 -5.31 19.61
C GLN A 235 -10.32 -5.05 18.97
N PHE A 236 -9.98 -5.75 17.89
CA PHE A 236 -8.76 -5.50 17.12
C PHE A 236 -8.70 -4.05 16.61
N LEU A 237 -9.76 -3.55 15.96
CA LEU A 237 -9.82 -2.18 15.46
C LEU A 237 -9.59 -1.15 16.57
N LYS A 238 -10.18 -1.39 17.73
CA LYS A 238 -9.97 -0.53 18.91
C LYS A 238 -8.52 -0.55 19.38
N CYS A 239 -7.93 -1.74 19.55
CA CYS A 239 -6.54 -1.89 19.96
C CYS A 239 -5.56 -1.29 18.95
N TYR A 240 -5.83 -1.46 17.66
CA TYR A 240 -5.02 -0.87 16.59
C TYR A 240 -5.03 0.66 16.66
N LYS A 241 -6.21 1.26 16.80
CA LYS A 241 -6.37 2.71 16.98
C LYS A 241 -5.63 3.25 18.20
N GLU A 242 -5.72 2.54 19.33
CA GLU A 242 -5.02 2.90 20.57
C GLU A 242 -3.49 2.81 20.40
N ALA A 243 -3.00 1.72 19.80
CA ALA A 243 -1.57 1.51 19.52
C ALA A 243 -1.02 2.56 18.53
N SER A 244 -1.76 2.87 17.47
CA SER A 244 -1.41 3.93 16.52
C SER A 244 -1.28 5.29 17.21
N ASN A 245 -2.26 5.65 18.05
CA ASN A 245 -2.22 6.91 18.81
C ASN A 245 -1.07 6.95 19.82
N LYS A 246 -0.71 5.82 20.43
CA LYS A 246 0.43 5.71 21.33
C LYS A 246 1.74 5.90 20.58
N LEU A 247 1.90 5.23 19.45
CA LEU A 247 3.09 5.32 18.60
C LEU A 247 3.37 6.75 18.13
N LYS A 248 2.32 7.53 17.81
CA LYS A 248 2.45 8.96 17.46
C LYS A 248 3.00 9.81 18.61
N LYS A 249 2.68 9.47 19.86
CA LYS A 249 3.08 10.24 21.03
C LYS A 249 4.44 9.84 21.59
N ASP A 250 4.72 8.56 21.51
CA ASP A 250 5.93 7.95 22.05
C ASP A 250 6.41 6.85 21.10
N PRO A 251 7.27 7.19 20.14
CA PRO A 251 7.80 6.25 19.15
C PRO A 251 8.67 5.18 19.80
N ILE A 252 8.10 4.01 20.04
CA ILE A 252 8.81 2.83 20.55
C ILE A 252 9.02 1.86 19.39
N VAL A 253 10.26 1.49 19.15
CA VAL A 253 10.67 0.54 18.12
C VAL A 253 11.51 -0.54 18.79
N ASN A 254 11.21 -1.80 18.51
CA ASN A 254 12.01 -2.91 18.99
C ASN A 254 13.13 -3.30 18.00
N ASP A 255 14.14 -3.99 18.51
CA ASP A 255 15.32 -4.38 17.73
C ASP A 255 14.97 -5.34 16.59
N ASP A 256 13.95 -6.20 16.73
CA ASP A 256 13.56 -7.15 15.69
C ASP A 256 13.05 -6.41 14.44
N ILE A 257 12.25 -5.36 14.63
CA ILE A 257 11.75 -4.53 13.52
C ILE A 257 12.88 -3.67 12.94
N LEU A 258 13.76 -3.10 13.78
CA LEU A 258 14.95 -2.38 13.30
C LEU A 258 15.79 -3.27 12.38
N ASN A 259 16.09 -4.50 12.83
CA ASN A 259 16.86 -5.46 12.05
C ASN A 259 16.16 -5.90 10.76
N MET A 260 14.83 -6.14 10.82
CA MET A 260 14.04 -6.55 9.65
C MET A 260 14.10 -5.53 8.53
N TYR A 261 14.07 -4.23 8.86
CA TYR A 261 14.12 -3.14 7.88
C TYR A 261 15.51 -2.54 7.71
N ASN A 262 16.52 -3.07 8.39
CA ASN A 262 17.89 -2.55 8.39
C ASN A 262 17.92 -1.04 8.67
N LEU A 263 17.34 -0.64 9.80
CA LEU A 263 17.22 0.75 10.26
C LEU A 263 17.95 0.97 11.56
N THR A 264 18.47 2.18 11.73
CA THR A 264 18.82 2.71 13.04
C THR A 264 17.56 3.18 13.78
N GLU A 265 17.63 3.25 15.11
CA GLU A 265 16.54 3.79 15.93
C GLU A 265 16.18 5.24 15.53
N LYS A 266 17.17 6.04 15.14
CA LYS A 266 16.98 7.42 14.69
C LYS A 266 16.15 7.48 13.40
N GLU A 267 16.48 6.66 12.41
CA GLU A 267 15.76 6.58 11.13
C GLU A 267 14.33 6.09 11.35
N ALA A 268 14.15 5.06 12.17
CA ALA A 268 12.83 4.53 12.50
C ALA A 268 11.96 5.58 13.19
N LYS A 269 12.47 6.31 14.18
CA LYS A 269 11.75 7.40 14.85
C LYS A 269 11.41 8.54 13.88
N LYS A 270 12.33 8.87 12.98
CA LYS A 270 12.06 9.87 11.95
C LYS A 270 10.94 9.40 11.01
N ALA A 271 11.00 8.15 10.55
CA ALA A 271 9.95 7.55 9.72
C ALA A 271 8.57 7.61 10.41
N ILE A 272 8.48 7.32 11.71
CA ILE A 272 7.23 7.40 12.47
C ILE A 272 6.69 8.84 12.53
N ASN A 273 7.57 9.81 12.76
CA ASN A 273 7.18 11.22 12.88
C ASN A 273 6.75 11.83 11.55
N ASP A 274 7.35 11.38 10.44
CA ASP A 274 7.04 11.86 9.10
C ASP A 274 5.75 11.24 8.52
N GLN A 275 5.20 10.21 9.19
CA GLN A 275 3.96 9.56 8.78
C GLN A 275 2.71 10.35 9.16
N ASN A 276 1.81 10.49 8.21
CA ASN A 276 0.46 10.99 8.46
C ASN A 276 -0.44 9.85 8.98
N LEU A 277 -0.09 9.32 10.16
CA LEU A 277 -0.88 8.28 10.81
C LEU A 277 -2.25 8.81 11.16
N THR A 278 -3.27 8.08 10.77
CA THR A 278 -4.66 8.37 11.08
C THR A 278 -5.40 7.09 11.44
N PHE A 279 -6.63 7.21 11.86
CA PHE A 279 -7.56 6.09 11.94
C PHE A 279 -8.96 6.60 11.60
N ILE A 280 -9.36 6.36 10.37
CA ILE A 280 -10.67 6.77 9.86
C ILE A 280 -11.48 5.50 9.65
N ASP A 281 -12.66 5.39 10.29
CA ASP A 281 -13.56 4.25 10.22
C ASP A 281 -15.00 4.69 9.88
N GLY A 282 -15.91 3.73 9.72
CA GLY A 282 -17.32 3.96 9.50
C GLY A 282 -17.65 4.77 8.24
N ASP A 283 -18.67 5.63 8.35
CA ASP A 283 -19.17 6.40 7.21
C ASP A 283 -18.13 7.40 6.65
N THR A 284 -17.28 7.93 7.50
CA THR A 284 -16.17 8.80 7.08
C THR A 284 -15.16 8.03 6.22
N MET A 285 -14.74 6.85 6.65
CA MET A 285 -13.88 5.97 5.87
C MET A 285 -14.51 5.63 4.52
N LYS A 286 -15.79 5.22 4.53
CA LYS A 286 -16.54 4.90 3.31
C LYS A 286 -16.55 6.08 2.33
N GLY A 287 -16.85 7.29 2.81
CA GLY A 287 -16.87 8.50 1.99
C GLY A 287 -15.50 8.84 1.41
N THR A 288 -14.46 8.85 2.25
CA THR A 288 -13.09 9.14 1.84
C THR A 288 -12.58 8.12 0.81
N TYR A 289 -12.80 6.83 1.07
CA TYR A 289 -12.30 5.78 0.18
C TYR A 289 -13.07 5.72 -1.15
N LYS A 290 -14.37 5.98 -1.17
CA LYS A 290 -15.14 6.13 -2.42
C LYS A 290 -14.58 7.24 -3.30
N VAL A 291 -14.31 8.40 -2.72
CA VAL A 291 -13.68 9.53 -3.45
C VAL A 291 -12.32 9.12 -3.99
N PHE A 292 -11.52 8.40 -3.21
CA PHE A 292 -10.23 7.89 -3.64
C PHE A 292 -10.37 6.91 -4.82
N LEU A 293 -11.30 5.96 -4.77
CA LEU A 293 -11.57 5.03 -5.88
C LEU A 293 -12.03 5.76 -7.15
N GLU A 294 -12.92 6.77 -7.05
CA GLU A 294 -13.35 7.55 -8.21
C GLU A 294 -12.18 8.34 -8.84
N ARG A 295 -11.21 8.76 -8.04
CA ARG A 295 -9.97 9.35 -8.54
C ARG A 295 -9.14 8.33 -9.30
N LEU A 296 -8.87 7.18 -8.71
CA LEU A 296 -8.16 6.08 -9.37
C LEU A 296 -8.85 5.73 -10.69
N LYS A 297 -10.16 5.60 -10.68
CA LYS A 297 -10.97 5.35 -11.88
C LYS A 297 -10.82 6.42 -12.95
N SER A 298 -10.81 7.69 -12.57
CA SER A 298 -10.63 8.81 -13.51
C SER A 298 -9.27 8.79 -14.21
N LEU A 299 -8.30 8.19 -13.55
CA LEU A 299 -6.96 8.02 -14.08
C LEU A 299 -6.91 6.84 -15.05
N ASP A 300 -7.34 5.68 -14.61
CA ASP A 300 -7.54 4.49 -15.44
C ASP A 300 -8.45 3.50 -14.72
N THR A 301 -9.48 3.02 -15.40
CA THR A 301 -10.43 2.04 -14.85
C THR A 301 -9.76 0.71 -14.52
N SER A 302 -8.68 0.34 -15.23
CA SER A 302 -7.91 -0.88 -14.96
C SER A 302 -7.25 -0.91 -13.58
N LEU A 303 -7.10 0.27 -12.93
CA LEU A 303 -6.61 0.38 -11.54
C LEU A 303 -7.54 -0.25 -10.51
N LEU A 304 -8.80 -0.39 -10.84
CA LEU A 304 -9.81 -0.89 -9.92
C LEU A 304 -10.09 -2.39 -10.08
N GLY A 305 -9.58 -3.00 -11.15
CA GLY A 305 -9.95 -4.35 -11.54
C GLY A 305 -11.29 -4.39 -12.31
N ASP A 306 -11.81 -5.58 -12.54
CA ASP A 306 -13.02 -5.79 -13.38
C ASP A 306 -14.29 -5.32 -12.69
N ILE A 307 -14.34 -5.40 -11.35
CA ILE A 307 -15.50 -5.06 -10.52
C ILE A 307 -15.16 -3.88 -9.62
N ILE A 308 -15.89 -2.78 -9.79
CA ILE A 308 -15.80 -1.63 -8.88
C ILE A 308 -16.49 -2.01 -7.57
N PRO A 309 -15.80 -1.89 -6.42
CA PRO A 309 -16.40 -2.22 -5.13
C PRO A 309 -17.68 -1.43 -4.84
N ASP A 310 -18.73 -2.14 -4.42
CA ASP A 310 -20.00 -1.59 -4.01
C ASP A 310 -20.10 -1.35 -2.49
N ASP A 311 -21.29 -1.19 -1.96
CA ASP A 311 -21.52 -0.92 -0.55
C ASP A 311 -21.13 -2.09 0.37
N ASP A 312 -21.13 -3.32 -0.12
CA ASP A 312 -20.75 -4.53 0.62
C ASP A 312 -19.23 -4.65 0.86
N PHE A 313 -18.47 -3.80 0.21
CA PHE A 313 -17.04 -3.69 0.45
C PHE A 313 -16.70 -2.94 1.75
N TYR A 314 -17.62 -2.18 2.31
CA TYR A 314 -17.35 -1.31 3.46
C TYR A 314 -17.88 -1.92 4.76
N TYR A 315 -16.97 -2.26 5.66
CA TYR A 315 -17.32 -2.72 6.98
C TYR A 315 -18.13 -1.67 7.74
N THR A 316 -19.28 -2.06 8.24
CA THR A 316 -20.09 -1.23 9.13
C THR A 316 -20.27 -1.93 10.47
N ASN A 317 -19.86 -1.25 11.53
CA ASN A 317 -20.07 -1.72 12.89
C ASN A 317 -21.56 -1.47 13.27
N LYS A 318 -22.46 -2.34 12.79
CA LYS A 318 -23.87 -2.33 13.17
C LYS A 318 -24.13 -3.36 14.24
#